data_add3990f0cf6da97445c7cd862daf8b6
#
_entry.id   add3990f0cf6da97445c7cd862daf8b6
#
_cell.length_a   1.000
_cell.length_b   1.000
_cell.length_c   1.000
_cell.angle_alpha   90.00
_cell.angle_beta   90.00
_cell.angle_gamma   90.00
#
_symmetry.space_group_name_H-M   'P 1'
#
loop_
_entity.id
_entity.type
_entity.pdbx_description
1 polymer ?
#
loop_
_entity_poly.entity_id
_entity_poly.type
_entity_poly.pdbx_seq_one_letter_code
_entity_poly.pdbx_strand_id
1 'polypeptide(L)'
;MQPWRRTDAPRLGRGFGPLWAASAVSNVGDGIALAAGPLLVASLTDDPALIAGAAFAQQLPWLLFSLISGAYVDRLDRRRLVVAVNLVRAAVLTGLAAAVATGAGSVLLVYLAFFVLGTAETLADNASLTLLSTVVPRAALPSANARLMGTQILANQLVGPPLGAWLFVAAAALPFGANAATFLVAAGLVALLPRSAGRATEPVERRRLRVEIAEGVRWLWHHRVLRMLAVSLCLMNLTLLGAFSILVLYARDRLGLPEVGYGLLLACSAIGGLAGSVVAAPLERRFGASLLLRVGLVIETCTHLVFALTRTPWVAAGTYLLFGLHAIVWGVVTLSIRQRVVPARLLGRVNSVYYLFSIGGAALG
;
A
#
# COMPACT_ATOMS: atom_id res chain seq x y z
N MET A 1 -36.06 -12.86 -20.75
CA MET A 1 -34.66 -12.48 -21.07
C MET A 1 -34.67 -11.03 -21.53
N GLN A 2 -34.36 -10.06 -20.66
CA GLN A 2 -34.20 -8.67 -21.08
C GLN A 2 -32.78 -8.52 -21.64
N PRO A 3 -32.62 -7.92 -22.83
CA PRO A 3 -31.31 -7.68 -23.39
C PRO A 3 -30.55 -6.69 -22.51
N TRP A 4 -29.28 -6.98 -22.26
CA TRP A 4 -28.34 -6.12 -21.55
C TRP A 4 -28.33 -4.73 -22.23
N ARG A 5 -29.09 -3.79 -21.67
CA ARG A 5 -28.91 -2.38 -22.03
C ARG A 5 -27.48 -2.03 -21.63
N ARG A 6 -26.67 -1.62 -22.59
CA ARG A 6 -25.44 -0.88 -22.33
C ARG A 6 -25.86 0.39 -21.58
N THR A 7 -25.86 0.32 -20.26
CA THR A 7 -25.97 1.52 -19.44
C THR A 7 -24.70 2.31 -19.73
N ASP A 8 -24.84 3.50 -20.32
CA ASP A 8 -23.74 4.44 -20.48
C ASP A 8 -22.96 4.48 -19.18
N ALA A 9 -21.62 4.22 -19.24
CA ALA A 9 -20.79 4.21 -18.05
C ALA A 9 -20.94 5.57 -17.35
N PRO A 10 -21.27 5.62 -16.06
CA PRO A 10 -21.57 6.86 -15.37
C PRO A 10 -20.37 7.81 -15.49
N ARG A 11 -20.61 9.05 -15.91
CA ARG A 11 -19.55 10.05 -16.09
C ARG A 11 -18.87 10.32 -14.75
N LEU A 12 -17.55 10.22 -14.71
CA LEU A 12 -16.73 10.33 -13.50
C LEU A 12 -16.65 11.75 -12.92
N GLY A 13 -17.19 12.76 -13.61
CA GLY A 13 -17.12 14.16 -13.19
C GLY A 13 -15.79 14.85 -13.57
N ARG A 14 -15.84 16.18 -13.69
CA ARG A 14 -14.67 17.00 -14.12
C ARG A 14 -13.53 16.98 -13.10
N GLY A 15 -13.82 16.77 -11.81
CA GLY A 15 -12.80 16.73 -10.75
C GLY A 15 -12.02 15.40 -10.68
N PHE A 16 -12.51 14.34 -11.30
CA PHE A 16 -11.83 13.03 -11.24
C PHE A 16 -10.50 13.02 -12.00
N GLY A 17 -10.42 13.64 -13.16
CA GLY A 17 -9.21 13.65 -13.99
C GLY A 17 -7.97 14.17 -13.25
N PRO A 18 -7.99 15.40 -12.70
CA PRO A 18 -6.86 15.91 -11.91
C PRO A 18 -6.54 15.07 -10.69
N LEU A 19 -7.54 14.55 -9.96
CA LEU A 19 -7.32 13.68 -8.80
C LEU A 19 -6.67 12.36 -9.19
N TRP A 20 -7.13 11.73 -10.27
CA TRP A 20 -6.57 10.49 -10.79
C TRP A 20 -5.14 10.69 -11.30
N ALA A 21 -4.88 11.78 -12.04
CA ALA A 21 -3.53 12.11 -12.50
C ALA A 21 -2.57 12.38 -11.33
N ALA A 22 -3.03 13.10 -10.28
CA ALA A 22 -2.25 13.32 -9.08
C ALA A 22 -1.90 11.98 -8.40
N SER A 23 -2.88 11.09 -8.25
CA SER A 23 -2.66 9.75 -7.71
C SER A 23 -1.70 8.93 -8.58
N ALA A 24 -1.83 8.98 -9.90
CA ALA A 24 -0.94 8.25 -10.81
C ALA A 24 0.52 8.70 -10.65
N VAL A 25 0.75 10.00 -10.64
CA VAL A 25 2.09 10.57 -10.54
C VAL A 25 2.71 10.30 -9.16
N SER A 26 1.96 10.51 -8.07
CA SER A 26 2.48 10.22 -6.71
C SER A 26 2.78 8.74 -6.51
N ASN A 27 1.95 7.83 -7.04
CA ASN A 27 2.20 6.39 -6.96
C ASN A 27 3.45 5.95 -7.73
N VAL A 28 3.81 6.60 -8.84
CA VAL A 28 5.10 6.35 -9.50
C VAL A 28 6.25 6.72 -8.56
N GLY A 29 6.16 7.88 -7.90
CA GLY A 29 7.16 8.34 -6.93
C GLY A 29 7.28 7.40 -5.73
N ASP A 30 6.16 6.99 -5.14
CA ASP A 30 6.13 6.03 -4.04
C ASP A 30 6.75 4.68 -4.45
N GLY A 31 6.46 4.22 -5.67
CA GLY A 31 7.04 2.99 -6.22
C GLY A 31 8.56 3.12 -6.48
N ILE A 32 9.04 4.29 -6.92
CA ILE A 32 10.48 4.58 -7.02
C ILE A 32 11.13 4.44 -5.63
N ALA A 33 10.52 5.02 -4.58
CA ALA A 33 11.03 4.96 -3.22
C ALA A 33 10.99 3.55 -2.63
N LEU A 34 10.03 2.71 -3.04
CA LEU A 34 9.89 1.33 -2.58
C LEU A 34 11.15 0.47 -2.84
N ALA A 35 11.83 0.70 -3.97
CA ALA A 35 13.10 0.05 -4.26
C ALA A 35 14.30 0.89 -3.78
N ALA A 36 14.30 2.20 -4.04
CA ALA A 36 15.43 3.05 -3.72
C ALA A 36 15.68 3.23 -2.22
N GLY A 37 14.64 3.15 -1.40
CA GLY A 37 14.76 3.25 0.05
C GLY A 37 15.64 2.16 0.66
N PRO A 38 15.30 0.88 0.52
CA PRO A 38 16.14 -0.22 0.97
C PRO A 38 17.54 -0.23 0.33
N LEU A 39 17.67 0.10 -0.95
CA LEU A 39 18.97 0.23 -1.62
C LEU A 39 19.84 1.31 -0.98
N LEU A 40 19.27 2.47 -0.64
CA LEU A 40 20.01 3.54 0.05
C LEU A 40 20.50 3.06 1.41
N VAL A 41 19.65 2.42 2.22
CA VAL A 41 20.09 1.96 3.54
C VAL A 41 21.15 0.86 3.40
N ALA A 42 20.99 -0.07 2.46
CA ALA A 42 21.98 -1.11 2.19
C ALA A 42 23.31 -0.57 1.61
N SER A 43 23.33 0.66 1.06
CA SER A 43 24.58 1.34 0.68
C SER A 43 25.28 2.04 1.85
N LEU A 44 24.56 2.28 2.96
CA LEU A 44 25.09 2.94 4.16
C LEU A 44 25.51 1.96 5.26
N THR A 45 24.98 0.74 5.25
CA THR A 45 25.24 -0.29 6.27
C THR A 45 24.96 -1.69 5.73
N ASP A 46 25.72 -2.67 6.21
CA ASP A 46 25.46 -4.10 5.97
C ASP A 46 24.72 -4.77 7.15
N ASP A 47 24.37 -4.01 8.20
CA ASP A 47 23.63 -4.53 9.35
C ASP A 47 22.16 -4.75 8.99
N PRO A 48 21.68 -6.01 8.98
CA PRO A 48 20.28 -6.32 8.65
C PRO A 48 19.28 -5.65 9.58
N ALA A 49 19.62 -5.42 10.86
CA ALA A 49 18.75 -4.79 11.83
C ALA A 49 18.53 -3.29 11.48
N LEU A 50 19.59 -2.61 11.04
CA LEU A 50 19.48 -1.21 10.60
C LEU A 50 18.71 -1.11 9.29
N ILE A 51 18.85 -2.07 8.38
CA ILE A 51 18.08 -2.08 7.13
C ILE A 51 16.59 -2.33 7.42
N ALA A 52 16.27 -3.30 8.26
CA ALA A 52 14.89 -3.57 8.70
C ALA A 52 14.28 -2.38 9.47
N GLY A 53 15.09 -1.69 10.27
CA GLY A 53 14.69 -0.49 11.00
C GLY A 53 14.15 0.63 10.10
N ALA A 54 14.60 0.73 8.85
CA ALA A 54 14.08 1.71 7.90
C ALA A 54 12.62 1.38 7.47
N ALA A 55 12.34 0.10 7.19
CA ALA A 55 10.99 -0.36 6.91
C ALA A 55 10.06 -0.14 8.13
N PHE A 56 10.55 -0.44 9.33
CA PHE A 56 9.83 -0.17 10.57
C PHE A 56 9.53 1.32 10.77
N ALA A 57 10.52 2.20 10.53
CA ALA A 57 10.33 3.64 10.65
C ALA A 57 9.25 4.18 9.71
N GLN A 58 9.10 3.61 8.52
CA GLN A 58 8.04 3.96 7.56
C GLN A 58 6.66 3.43 8.01
N GLN A 59 6.59 2.23 8.62
CA GLN A 59 5.34 1.61 9.04
C GLN A 59 4.84 2.10 10.41
N LEU A 60 5.74 2.53 11.27
CA LEU A 60 5.42 2.97 12.62
C LEU A 60 4.35 4.07 12.68
N PRO A 61 4.36 5.12 11.82
CA PRO A 61 3.30 6.13 11.80
C PRO A 61 1.90 5.56 11.53
N TRP A 62 1.79 4.54 10.70
CA TRP A 62 0.51 3.88 10.43
C TRP A 62 -0.05 3.22 11.68
N LEU A 63 0.81 2.59 12.46
CA LEU A 63 0.40 1.99 13.74
C LEU A 63 -0.03 3.06 14.76
N LEU A 64 0.70 4.17 14.85
CA LEU A 64 0.47 5.22 15.85
C LEU A 64 -0.69 6.15 15.48
N PHE A 65 -0.80 6.53 14.19
CA PHE A 65 -1.64 7.64 13.77
C PHE A 65 -2.85 7.25 12.91
N SER A 66 -2.97 6.00 12.44
CA SER A 66 -4.07 5.60 11.54
C SER A 66 -5.47 5.88 12.10
N LEU A 67 -5.68 5.65 13.39
CA LEU A 67 -6.95 5.92 14.07
C LEU A 67 -7.20 7.40 14.32
N ILE A 68 -6.13 8.17 14.51
CA ILE A 68 -6.20 9.61 14.85
C ILE A 68 -6.32 10.45 13.59
N SER A 69 -5.65 10.02 12.51
CA SER A 69 -5.61 10.73 11.23
C SER A 69 -6.99 10.97 10.64
N GLY A 70 -7.89 9.98 10.71
CA GLY A 70 -9.28 10.14 10.27
C GLY A 70 -10.02 11.27 10.98
N ALA A 71 -9.85 11.40 12.30
CA ALA A 71 -10.48 12.46 13.09
C ALA A 71 -9.93 13.87 12.76
N TYR A 72 -8.65 13.96 12.39
CA TYR A 72 -8.04 15.22 11.93
C TYR A 72 -8.49 15.59 10.52
N VAL A 73 -8.49 14.63 9.59
CA VAL A 73 -8.91 14.82 8.19
C VAL A 73 -10.34 15.34 8.10
N ASP A 74 -11.24 14.86 8.99
CA ASP A 74 -12.64 15.32 9.01
C ASP A 74 -12.83 16.80 9.39
N ARG A 75 -11.85 17.40 10.07
CA ARG A 75 -11.91 18.79 10.55
C ARG A 75 -11.26 19.80 9.60
N LEU A 76 -10.42 19.31 8.68
CA LEU A 76 -9.62 20.15 7.82
C LEU A 76 -10.20 20.19 6.40
N ASP A 77 -9.84 21.23 5.66
CA ASP A 77 -10.07 21.27 4.22
C ASP A 77 -9.20 20.20 3.54
N ARG A 78 -9.85 19.14 3.07
CA ARG A 78 -9.22 17.95 2.51
C ARG A 78 -8.29 18.25 1.34
N ARG A 79 -8.71 19.20 0.47
CA ARG A 79 -7.89 19.63 -0.67
C ARG A 79 -6.61 20.32 -0.19
N ARG A 80 -6.74 21.26 0.76
CA ARG A 80 -5.57 21.96 1.33
C ARG A 80 -4.67 21.00 2.08
N LEU A 81 -5.25 20.04 2.79
CA LEU A 81 -4.49 19.02 3.52
C LEU A 81 -3.65 18.17 2.57
N VAL A 82 -4.24 17.64 1.47
CA VAL A 82 -3.50 16.82 0.50
C VAL A 82 -2.39 17.64 -0.17
N VAL A 83 -2.66 18.91 -0.51
CA VAL A 83 -1.63 19.81 -1.07
C VAL A 83 -0.48 20.01 -0.06
N ALA A 84 -0.80 20.37 1.18
CA ALA A 84 0.20 20.63 2.21
C ALA A 84 1.06 19.38 2.50
N VAL A 85 0.42 18.22 2.60
CA VAL A 85 1.11 16.94 2.83
C VAL A 85 2.05 16.60 1.68
N ASN A 86 1.61 16.77 0.42
CA ASN A 86 2.49 16.54 -0.74
C ASN A 86 3.66 17.52 -0.78
N LEU A 87 3.47 18.78 -0.38
CA LEU A 87 4.57 19.75 -0.27
C LEU A 87 5.56 19.36 0.84
N VAL A 88 5.09 18.88 1.99
CA VAL A 88 5.95 18.36 3.06
C VAL A 88 6.74 17.14 2.57
N ARG A 89 6.09 16.19 1.91
CA ARG A 89 6.76 15.01 1.31
C ARG A 89 7.84 15.45 0.31
N ALA A 90 7.52 16.38 -0.58
CA ALA A 90 8.48 16.92 -1.54
C ALA A 90 9.69 17.57 -0.85
N ALA A 91 9.45 18.38 0.19
CA ALA A 91 10.52 19.05 0.95
C ALA A 91 11.43 18.03 1.65
N VAL A 92 10.87 17.02 2.32
CA VAL A 92 11.61 15.95 2.99
C VAL A 92 12.48 15.18 2.01
N LEU A 93 11.90 14.78 0.87
CA LEU A 93 12.64 14.04 -0.16
C LEU A 93 13.70 14.88 -0.86
N THR A 94 13.45 16.18 -1.07
CA THR A 94 14.47 17.10 -1.58
C THR A 94 15.62 17.22 -0.60
N GLY A 95 15.34 17.35 0.71
CA GLY A 95 16.35 17.38 1.75
C GLY A 95 17.15 16.07 1.82
N LEU A 96 16.49 14.92 1.72
CA LEU A 96 17.15 13.62 1.68
C LEU A 96 18.02 13.49 0.42
N ALA A 97 17.51 13.86 -0.76
CA ALA A 97 18.28 13.84 -2.00
C ALA A 97 19.52 14.73 -1.92
N ALA A 98 19.41 15.94 -1.37
CA ALA A 98 20.53 16.85 -1.16
C ALA A 98 21.57 16.27 -0.20
N ALA A 99 21.14 15.68 0.92
CA ALA A 99 22.04 15.04 1.88
C ALA A 99 22.81 13.86 1.27
N VAL A 100 22.11 13.03 0.48
CA VAL A 100 22.74 11.90 -0.24
C VAL A 100 23.72 12.41 -1.29
N ALA A 101 23.37 13.44 -2.07
CA ALA A 101 24.23 14.01 -3.11
C ALA A 101 25.51 14.66 -2.55
N THR A 102 25.45 15.20 -1.33
CA THR A 102 26.60 15.83 -0.65
C THR A 102 27.41 14.87 0.24
N GLY A 103 27.04 13.58 0.26
CA GLY A 103 27.70 12.59 1.13
C GLY A 103 27.34 12.70 2.62
N ALA A 104 26.38 13.55 2.98
CA ALA A 104 25.87 13.70 4.35
C ALA A 104 24.74 12.71 4.71
N GLY A 105 24.49 11.72 3.86
CA GLY A 105 23.51 10.67 4.09
C GLY A 105 23.86 9.81 5.31
N SER A 106 22.89 9.56 6.19
CA SER A 106 23.04 8.66 7.33
C SER A 106 21.78 7.85 7.57
N VAL A 107 21.93 6.68 8.20
CA VAL A 107 20.80 5.80 8.54
C VAL A 107 19.74 6.52 9.37
N LEU A 108 20.19 7.35 10.34
CA LEU A 108 19.26 8.14 11.17
C LEU A 108 18.47 9.14 10.34
N LEU A 109 19.11 9.84 9.39
CA LEU A 109 18.42 10.78 8.50
C LEU A 109 17.36 10.07 7.65
N VAL A 110 17.69 8.87 7.13
CA VAL A 110 16.72 8.04 6.39
C VAL A 110 15.53 7.64 7.26
N TYR A 111 15.77 7.22 8.52
CA TYR A 111 14.70 6.88 9.46
C TYR A 111 13.78 8.07 9.74
N LEU A 112 14.34 9.23 10.00
CA LEU A 112 13.56 10.45 10.23
C LEU A 112 12.76 10.84 8.99
N ALA A 113 13.37 10.77 7.81
CA ALA A 113 12.65 11.02 6.55
C ALA A 113 11.51 10.04 6.35
N PHE A 114 11.73 8.73 6.52
CA PHE A 114 10.72 7.70 6.34
C PHE A 114 9.60 7.79 7.38
N PHE A 115 9.91 8.14 8.62
CA PHE A 115 8.89 8.38 9.64
C PHE A 115 7.99 9.57 9.28
N VAL A 116 8.58 10.68 8.80
CA VAL A 116 7.79 11.84 8.35
C VAL A 116 6.98 11.51 7.11
N LEU A 117 7.56 10.78 6.14
CA LEU A 117 6.87 10.34 4.94
C LEU A 117 5.69 9.41 5.26
N GLY A 118 5.86 8.43 6.14
CA GLY A 118 4.79 7.52 6.59
C GLY A 118 3.67 8.26 7.34
N THR A 119 4.03 9.26 8.18
CA THR A 119 3.05 10.12 8.84
C THR A 119 2.23 10.91 7.82
N ALA A 120 2.91 11.50 6.85
CA ALA A 120 2.30 12.26 5.78
C ALA A 120 1.39 11.38 4.90
N GLU A 121 1.81 10.15 4.61
CA GLU A 121 1.06 9.15 3.85
C GLU A 121 -0.25 8.79 4.56
N THR A 122 -0.22 8.51 5.85
CA THR A 122 -1.39 8.20 6.66
C THR A 122 -2.47 9.30 6.57
N LEU A 123 -2.05 10.57 6.55
CA LEU A 123 -2.95 11.72 6.39
C LEU A 123 -3.45 11.86 4.95
N ALA A 124 -2.57 11.70 3.95
CA ALA A 124 -2.90 11.84 2.54
C ALA A 124 -3.91 10.81 2.08
N ASP A 125 -3.77 9.54 2.48
CA ASP A 125 -4.64 8.46 2.07
C ASP A 125 -6.06 8.65 2.59
N ASN A 126 -6.21 8.96 3.88
CA ASN A 126 -7.52 9.27 4.45
C ASN A 126 -8.18 10.49 3.81
N ALA A 127 -7.42 11.54 3.53
CA ALA A 127 -7.92 12.74 2.88
C ALA A 127 -8.32 12.48 1.41
N SER A 128 -7.51 11.70 0.68
CA SER A 128 -7.75 11.39 -0.73
C SER A 128 -8.99 10.52 -0.94
N LEU A 129 -9.20 9.49 -0.09
CA LEU A 129 -10.41 8.67 -0.12
C LEU A 129 -11.67 9.52 0.10
N THR A 130 -11.60 10.46 1.03
CA THR A 130 -12.73 11.35 1.32
C THR A 130 -12.93 12.39 0.21
N LEU A 131 -11.83 12.91 -0.36
CA LEU A 131 -11.87 13.85 -1.48
C LEU A 131 -12.50 13.20 -2.72
N LEU A 132 -12.20 11.95 -3.01
CA LEU A 132 -12.79 11.19 -4.12
C LEU A 132 -14.31 11.18 -4.03
N SER A 133 -14.87 10.94 -2.86
CA SER A 133 -16.33 10.89 -2.65
C SER A 133 -17.03 12.23 -2.85
N THR A 134 -16.28 13.35 -2.83
CA THR A 134 -16.81 14.70 -3.07
C THR A 134 -16.77 15.12 -4.54
N VAL A 135 -15.83 14.59 -5.32
CA VAL A 135 -15.64 14.96 -6.73
C VAL A 135 -16.28 13.99 -7.72
N VAL A 136 -16.61 12.77 -7.26
CA VAL A 136 -17.20 11.70 -8.10
C VAL A 136 -18.63 11.41 -7.65
N PRO A 137 -19.60 11.33 -8.58
CA PRO A 137 -20.96 10.92 -8.28
C PRO A 137 -20.99 9.52 -7.64
N ARG A 138 -21.88 9.29 -6.66
CA ARG A 138 -21.99 8.01 -5.93
C ARG A 138 -22.09 6.80 -6.84
N ALA A 139 -22.85 6.88 -7.93
CA ALA A 139 -23.01 5.79 -8.91
C ALA A 139 -21.71 5.46 -9.66
N ALA A 140 -20.76 6.39 -9.75
CA ALA A 140 -19.48 6.23 -10.46
C ALA A 140 -18.31 5.85 -9.53
N LEU A 141 -18.48 5.88 -8.20
CA LEU A 141 -17.44 5.56 -7.22
C LEU A 141 -16.79 4.18 -7.44
N PRO A 142 -17.54 3.09 -7.75
CA PRO A 142 -16.91 1.80 -8.02
C PRO A 142 -15.93 1.85 -9.19
N SER A 143 -16.29 2.53 -10.29
CA SER A 143 -15.42 2.69 -11.46
C SER A 143 -14.21 3.59 -11.16
N ALA A 144 -14.39 4.65 -10.38
CA ALA A 144 -13.31 5.53 -9.96
C ALA A 144 -12.30 4.80 -9.06
N ASN A 145 -12.78 4.06 -8.06
CA ASN A 145 -11.93 3.25 -7.18
C ASN A 145 -11.17 2.18 -7.96
N ALA A 146 -11.81 1.49 -8.90
CA ALA A 146 -11.14 0.48 -9.73
C ALA A 146 -9.98 1.09 -10.55
N ARG A 147 -10.18 2.30 -11.11
CA ARG A 147 -9.12 3.01 -11.85
C ARG A 147 -7.97 3.43 -10.94
N LEU A 148 -8.27 3.97 -9.76
CA LEU A 148 -7.24 4.35 -8.77
C LEU A 148 -6.45 3.14 -8.32
N MET A 149 -7.12 2.02 -7.97
CA MET A 149 -6.46 0.79 -7.56
C MET A 149 -5.60 0.18 -8.67
N GLY A 150 -6.11 0.13 -9.91
CA GLY A 150 -5.34 -0.34 -11.05
C GLY A 150 -4.10 0.53 -11.30
N THR A 151 -4.25 1.86 -11.19
CA THR A 151 -3.14 2.81 -11.32
C THR A 151 -2.11 2.61 -10.21
N GLN A 152 -2.55 2.42 -8.96
CA GLN A 152 -1.68 2.15 -7.84
C GLN A 152 -0.85 0.88 -8.07
N ILE A 153 -1.45 -0.23 -8.48
CA ILE A 153 -0.72 -1.48 -8.75
C ILE A 153 0.30 -1.26 -9.87
N LEU A 154 -0.12 -0.64 -10.98
CA LEU A 154 0.76 -0.42 -12.13
C LEU A 154 1.90 0.55 -11.82
N ALA A 155 1.59 1.70 -11.23
CA ALA A 155 2.56 2.76 -11.00
C ALA A 155 3.47 2.45 -9.80
N ASN A 156 2.89 2.05 -8.67
CA ASN A 156 3.63 1.87 -7.42
C ASN A 156 4.35 0.51 -7.35
N GLN A 157 3.70 -0.57 -7.80
CA GLN A 157 4.25 -1.91 -7.58
C GLN A 157 4.94 -2.50 -8.82
N LEU A 158 4.50 -2.14 -10.05
CA LEU A 158 5.06 -2.73 -11.26
C LEU A 158 6.13 -1.84 -11.91
N VAL A 159 5.83 -0.56 -12.17
CA VAL A 159 6.73 0.35 -12.90
C VAL A 159 7.72 1.04 -11.96
N GLY A 160 7.26 1.46 -10.80
CA GLY A 160 8.05 2.25 -9.85
C GLY A 160 9.33 1.56 -9.38
N PRO A 161 9.30 0.32 -8.86
CA PRO A 161 10.49 -0.32 -8.31
C PRO A 161 11.62 -0.52 -9.31
N PRO A 162 11.42 -1.04 -10.53
CA PRO A 162 12.48 -1.11 -11.53
C PRO A 162 13.04 0.26 -11.91
N LEU A 163 12.17 1.26 -12.06
CA LEU A 163 12.58 2.63 -12.36
C LEU A 163 13.40 3.23 -11.19
N GLY A 164 12.98 3.00 -9.96
CA GLY A 164 13.68 3.46 -8.77
C GLY A 164 15.09 2.86 -8.65
N ALA A 165 15.20 1.55 -8.88
CA ALA A 165 16.50 0.87 -8.89
C ALA A 165 17.40 1.36 -10.02
N TRP A 166 16.86 1.59 -11.23
CA TRP A 166 17.62 2.14 -12.35
C TRP A 166 18.12 3.57 -12.07
N LEU A 167 17.26 4.43 -11.53
CA LEU A 167 17.66 5.78 -11.09
C LEU A 167 18.73 5.74 -10.00
N PHE A 168 18.66 4.78 -9.08
CA PHE A 168 19.62 4.61 -8.00
C PHE A 168 21.01 4.24 -8.54
N VAL A 169 21.09 3.38 -9.54
CA VAL A 169 22.35 3.04 -10.22
C VAL A 169 22.97 4.26 -10.90
N ALA A 170 22.14 5.12 -11.51
CA ALA A 170 22.63 6.33 -12.16
C ALA A 170 23.21 7.36 -11.15
N ALA A 171 22.51 7.59 -10.04
CA ALA A 171 23.02 8.27 -8.84
C ALA A 171 22.04 8.02 -7.66
N ALA A 172 22.58 7.74 -6.48
CA ALA A 172 21.78 7.38 -5.29
C ALA A 172 20.77 8.48 -4.86
N ALA A 173 21.02 9.74 -5.18
CA ALA A 173 20.13 10.87 -4.90
C ALA A 173 18.95 11.01 -5.89
N LEU A 174 19.10 10.53 -7.14
CA LEU A 174 18.13 10.75 -8.22
C LEU A 174 16.72 10.20 -7.90
N PRO A 175 16.55 8.99 -7.35
CA PRO A 175 15.22 8.46 -7.03
C PRO A 175 14.44 9.38 -6.09
N PHE A 176 15.11 9.93 -5.09
CA PHE A 176 14.49 10.81 -4.08
C PHE A 176 14.14 12.19 -4.67
N GLY A 177 15.00 12.74 -5.53
CA GLY A 177 14.71 13.95 -6.29
C GLY A 177 13.55 13.77 -7.27
N ALA A 178 13.52 12.65 -8.00
CA ALA A 178 12.42 12.31 -8.90
C ALA A 178 11.10 12.15 -8.13
N ASN A 179 11.11 11.46 -6.98
CA ASN A 179 9.92 11.32 -6.14
C ASN A 179 9.47 12.67 -5.57
N ALA A 180 10.39 13.54 -5.14
CA ALA A 180 10.05 14.90 -4.73
C ALA A 180 9.31 15.67 -5.85
N ALA A 181 9.79 15.57 -7.08
CA ALA A 181 9.13 16.18 -8.24
C ALA A 181 7.72 15.62 -8.48
N THR A 182 7.51 14.30 -8.30
CA THR A 182 6.16 13.71 -8.44
C THR A 182 5.19 14.27 -7.41
N PHE A 183 5.61 14.48 -6.15
CA PHE A 183 4.75 15.10 -5.14
C PHE A 183 4.47 16.57 -5.40
N LEU A 184 5.42 17.34 -5.95
CA LEU A 184 5.16 18.72 -6.39
C LEU A 184 4.10 18.78 -7.49
N VAL A 185 4.23 17.89 -8.50
CA VAL A 185 3.24 17.77 -9.58
C VAL A 185 1.88 17.34 -9.02
N ALA A 186 1.83 16.35 -8.13
CA ALA A 186 0.60 15.91 -7.49
C ALA A 186 -0.06 17.02 -6.67
N ALA A 187 0.73 17.81 -5.91
CA ALA A 187 0.23 18.98 -5.19
C ALA A 187 -0.40 20.02 -6.14
N GLY A 188 0.27 20.31 -7.25
CA GLY A 188 -0.23 21.20 -8.30
C GLY A 188 -1.55 20.72 -8.90
N LEU A 189 -1.64 19.44 -9.26
CA LEU A 189 -2.84 18.82 -9.82
C LEU A 189 -4.02 18.85 -8.84
N VAL A 190 -3.80 18.54 -7.57
CA VAL A 190 -4.83 18.64 -6.52
C VAL A 190 -5.23 20.11 -6.29
N ALA A 191 -4.29 21.04 -6.42
CA ALA A 191 -4.57 22.48 -6.32
C ALA A 191 -5.44 23.02 -7.46
N LEU A 192 -5.59 22.31 -8.59
CA LEU A 192 -6.52 22.64 -9.67
C LEU A 192 -7.98 22.25 -9.36
N LEU A 193 -8.21 21.42 -8.34
CA LEU A 193 -9.57 21.04 -7.95
C LEU A 193 -10.36 22.26 -7.44
N PRO A 194 -11.69 22.31 -7.63
CA PRO A 194 -12.52 23.36 -7.09
C PRO A 194 -12.40 23.46 -5.57
N ARG A 195 -12.41 24.69 -5.02
CA ARG A 195 -12.35 24.92 -3.57
C ARG A 195 -13.52 24.29 -2.80
N SER A 196 -14.66 24.09 -3.45
CA SER A 196 -15.82 23.39 -2.90
C SER A 196 -15.58 21.90 -2.63
N ALA A 197 -14.63 21.27 -3.32
CA ALA A 197 -14.31 19.86 -3.16
C ALA A 197 -13.68 19.54 -1.78
N GLY A 198 -13.03 20.52 -1.13
CA GLY A 198 -12.36 20.33 0.16
C GLY A 198 -13.27 20.46 1.39
N ARG A 199 -14.51 20.94 1.25
CA ARG A 199 -15.40 21.22 2.38
C ARG A 199 -15.99 19.93 2.95
N ALA A 200 -15.99 19.81 4.27
CA ALA A 200 -16.63 18.72 4.99
C ALA A 200 -18.14 18.70 4.69
N THR A 201 -18.64 17.58 4.23
CA THR A 201 -20.06 17.27 4.18
C THR A 201 -20.47 16.89 5.62
N GLU A 202 -21.60 17.40 6.08
CA GLU A 202 -22.26 17.27 7.40
C GLU A 202 -21.57 16.48 8.53
N PRO A 203 -21.71 16.93 9.79
CA PRO A 203 -21.15 16.21 10.95
C PRO A 203 -21.81 14.83 11.07
N VAL A 204 -21.06 13.76 10.87
CA VAL A 204 -21.51 12.41 11.23
C VAL A 204 -21.63 12.36 12.75
N GLU A 205 -22.78 11.94 13.26
CA GLU A 205 -23.02 11.70 14.69
C GLU A 205 -21.93 10.80 15.27
N ARG A 206 -21.13 11.35 16.20
CA ARG A 206 -19.95 10.69 16.74
C ARG A 206 -20.32 9.80 17.91
N ARG A 207 -20.50 8.52 17.69
CA ARG A 207 -20.33 7.56 18.77
C ARG A 207 -18.85 7.53 19.20
N ARG A 208 -18.60 7.24 20.50
CA ARG A 208 -17.22 7.18 21.02
C ARG A 208 -16.44 6.10 20.28
N LEU A 209 -15.41 6.48 19.54
CA LEU A 209 -14.56 5.61 18.72
C LEU A 209 -14.12 4.32 19.47
N ARG A 210 -13.80 4.47 20.77
CA ARG A 210 -13.44 3.32 21.63
C ARG A 210 -14.55 2.27 21.75
N VAL A 211 -15.82 2.69 21.77
CA VAL A 211 -16.97 1.78 21.86
C VAL A 211 -17.15 1.03 20.54
N GLU A 212 -16.97 1.72 19.42
CA GLU A 212 -17.09 1.12 18.09
C GLU A 212 -15.97 0.10 17.82
N ILE A 213 -14.73 0.43 18.22
CA ILE A 213 -13.60 -0.51 18.14
C ILE A 213 -13.86 -1.71 19.04
N ALA A 214 -14.27 -1.50 20.28
CA ALA A 214 -14.55 -2.59 21.24
C ALA A 214 -15.67 -3.53 20.73
N GLU A 215 -16.70 -2.98 20.09
CA GLU A 215 -17.79 -3.76 19.47
C GLU A 215 -17.27 -4.59 18.30
N GLY A 216 -16.45 -3.98 17.40
CA GLY A 216 -15.80 -4.68 16.29
C GLY A 216 -14.88 -5.81 16.75
N VAL A 217 -14.03 -5.53 17.75
CA VAL A 217 -13.12 -6.53 18.35
C VAL A 217 -13.92 -7.67 18.98
N ARG A 218 -14.91 -7.35 19.82
CA ARG A 218 -15.74 -8.36 20.49
C ARG A 218 -16.41 -9.26 19.45
N TRP A 219 -17.01 -8.70 18.43
CA TRP A 219 -17.71 -9.45 17.40
C TRP A 219 -16.74 -10.35 16.60
N LEU A 220 -15.60 -9.82 16.13
CA LEU A 220 -14.58 -10.57 15.41
C LEU A 220 -14.03 -11.73 16.26
N TRP A 221 -13.79 -11.48 17.55
CA TRP A 221 -13.21 -12.48 18.45
C TRP A 221 -14.15 -13.64 18.77
N HIS A 222 -15.46 -13.37 18.83
CA HIS A 222 -16.47 -14.42 19.03
C HIS A 222 -16.74 -15.23 17.75
N HIS A 223 -16.43 -14.69 16.57
CA HIS A 223 -16.65 -15.42 15.34
C HIS A 223 -15.43 -16.26 14.96
N ARG A 224 -15.47 -17.57 15.24
CA ARG A 224 -14.32 -18.49 15.11
C ARG A 224 -13.57 -18.37 13.77
N VAL A 225 -14.29 -18.36 12.63
CA VAL A 225 -13.67 -18.30 11.29
C VAL A 225 -12.96 -16.97 11.07
N LEU A 226 -13.60 -15.84 11.38
CA LEU A 226 -13.01 -14.53 11.14
C LEU A 226 -11.84 -14.24 12.08
N ARG A 227 -11.90 -14.73 13.33
CA ARG A 227 -10.77 -14.67 14.26
C ARG A 227 -9.57 -15.43 13.70
N MET A 228 -9.77 -16.67 13.21
CA MET A 228 -8.68 -17.44 12.60
C MET A 228 -8.11 -16.74 11.37
N LEU A 229 -8.94 -16.19 10.50
CA LEU A 229 -8.49 -15.44 9.32
C LEU A 229 -7.70 -14.18 9.70
N ALA A 230 -8.13 -13.44 10.73
CA ALA A 230 -7.43 -12.25 11.21
C ALA A 230 -6.07 -12.59 11.81
N VAL A 231 -6.00 -13.63 12.65
CA VAL A 231 -4.73 -14.12 13.24
C VAL A 231 -3.81 -14.67 12.15
N SER A 232 -4.32 -15.46 11.20
CA SER A 232 -3.52 -15.94 10.08
C SER A 232 -2.93 -14.78 9.26
N LEU A 233 -3.75 -13.76 8.93
CA LEU A 233 -3.26 -12.58 8.20
C LEU A 233 -2.20 -11.81 9.00
N CYS A 234 -2.38 -11.67 10.31
CA CYS A 234 -1.39 -11.05 11.18
C CYS A 234 -0.05 -11.79 11.13
N LEU A 235 -0.06 -13.12 11.25
CA LEU A 235 1.14 -13.95 11.17
C LEU A 235 1.79 -13.93 9.78
N MET A 236 0.98 -14.01 8.71
CA MET A 236 1.46 -13.90 7.33
C MET A 236 2.18 -12.57 7.12
N ASN A 237 1.57 -11.45 7.51
CA ASN A 237 2.18 -10.14 7.38
C ASN A 237 3.44 -9.97 8.25
N LEU A 238 3.46 -10.55 9.46
CA LEU A 238 4.63 -10.52 10.33
C LEU A 238 5.82 -11.23 9.66
N THR A 239 5.61 -12.45 9.16
CA THR A 239 6.68 -13.21 8.49
C THR A 239 7.08 -12.60 7.16
N LEU A 240 6.10 -12.10 6.39
CA LEU A 240 6.33 -11.47 5.11
C LEU A 240 7.14 -10.18 5.25
N LEU A 241 6.71 -9.27 6.13
CA LEU A 241 7.40 -7.98 6.30
C LEU A 241 8.77 -8.16 6.93
N GLY A 242 8.94 -9.13 7.85
CA GLY A 242 10.26 -9.51 8.34
C GLY A 242 11.20 -9.97 7.22
N ALA A 243 10.74 -10.81 6.31
CA ALA A 243 11.53 -11.23 5.15
C ALA A 243 11.73 -10.10 4.13
N PHE A 244 10.69 -9.29 3.90
CA PHE A 244 10.72 -8.19 2.93
C PHE A 244 11.67 -7.06 3.35
N SER A 245 11.76 -6.77 4.66
CA SER A 245 12.63 -5.71 5.19
C SER A 245 14.12 -5.91 4.87
N ILE A 246 14.54 -7.17 4.72
CA ILE A 246 15.93 -7.55 4.36
C ILE A 246 16.05 -8.11 2.94
N LEU A 247 14.99 -8.02 2.12
CA LEU A 247 14.96 -8.60 0.78
C LEU A 247 16.05 -8.02 -0.14
N VAL A 248 16.46 -6.78 0.09
CA VAL A 248 17.56 -6.13 -0.66
C VAL A 248 18.88 -6.85 -0.41
N LEU A 249 19.19 -7.22 0.83
CA LEU A 249 20.39 -8.01 1.16
C LEU A 249 20.30 -9.40 0.56
N TYR A 250 19.15 -10.06 0.68
CA TYR A 250 18.91 -11.36 0.10
C TYR A 250 19.12 -11.35 -1.42
N ALA A 251 18.63 -10.34 -2.12
CA ALA A 251 18.81 -10.19 -3.55
C ALA A 251 20.29 -10.00 -3.93
N ARG A 252 21.02 -9.16 -3.19
CA ARG A 252 22.44 -8.86 -3.41
C ARG A 252 23.32 -10.06 -3.06
N ASP A 253 23.24 -10.54 -1.82
CA ASP A 253 24.24 -11.43 -1.24
C ASP A 253 23.96 -12.91 -1.54
N ARG A 254 22.69 -13.29 -1.69
CA ARG A 254 22.30 -14.68 -1.91
C ARG A 254 21.92 -14.99 -3.35
N LEU A 255 21.25 -14.07 -4.04
CA LEU A 255 20.87 -14.25 -5.43
C LEU A 255 21.89 -13.65 -6.42
N GLY A 256 22.82 -12.82 -5.96
CA GLY A 256 23.80 -12.14 -6.82
C GLY A 256 23.15 -11.17 -7.79
N LEU A 257 22.01 -10.61 -7.43
CA LEU A 257 21.27 -9.66 -8.27
C LEU A 257 21.84 -8.25 -8.14
N PRO A 258 22.04 -7.53 -9.25
CA PRO A 258 22.30 -6.10 -9.21
C PRO A 258 21.03 -5.33 -8.76
N GLU A 259 21.16 -4.04 -8.48
CA GLU A 259 20.08 -3.16 -8.00
C GLU A 259 18.84 -3.23 -8.88
N VAL A 260 19.02 -3.18 -10.21
CA VAL A 260 17.92 -3.30 -11.18
C VAL A 260 17.23 -4.66 -11.07
N GLY A 261 18.02 -5.74 -10.84
CA GLY A 261 17.50 -7.09 -10.61
C GLY A 261 16.61 -7.15 -9.37
N TYR A 262 16.98 -6.46 -8.29
CA TYR A 262 16.14 -6.30 -7.10
C TYR A 262 14.80 -5.59 -7.44
N GLY A 263 14.85 -4.47 -8.16
CA GLY A 263 13.65 -3.76 -8.60
C GLY A 263 12.72 -4.62 -9.47
N LEU A 264 13.28 -5.44 -10.36
CA LEU A 264 12.52 -6.38 -11.18
C LEU A 264 11.93 -7.53 -10.33
N LEU A 265 12.64 -8.01 -9.31
CA LEU A 265 12.12 -8.99 -8.38
C LEU A 265 10.85 -8.49 -7.68
N LEU A 266 10.85 -7.23 -7.22
CA LEU A 266 9.66 -6.60 -6.64
C LEU A 266 8.50 -6.56 -7.64
N ALA A 267 8.75 -6.21 -8.89
CA ALA A 267 7.75 -6.14 -9.95
C ALA A 267 7.11 -7.51 -10.27
N CYS A 268 7.82 -8.63 -10.06
CA CYS A 268 7.26 -9.97 -10.26
C CYS A 268 6.03 -10.22 -9.38
N SER A 269 6.04 -9.76 -8.12
CA SER A 269 4.88 -9.87 -7.23
C SER A 269 3.68 -9.07 -7.78
N ALA A 270 3.91 -7.88 -8.32
CA ALA A 270 2.84 -7.07 -8.92
C ALA A 270 2.22 -7.75 -10.15
N ILE A 271 3.02 -8.38 -11.01
CA ILE A 271 2.53 -9.16 -12.16
C ILE A 271 1.64 -10.30 -11.67
N GLY A 272 2.10 -11.03 -10.65
CA GLY A 272 1.30 -12.08 -10.01
C GLY A 272 0.00 -11.54 -9.43
N GLY A 273 0.05 -10.39 -8.76
CA GLY A 273 -1.13 -9.72 -8.20
C GLY A 273 -2.15 -9.30 -9.26
N LEU A 274 -1.72 -8.77 -10.39
CA LEU A 274 -2.59 -8.45 -11.52
C LEU A 274 -3.26 -9.72 -12.08
N ALA A 275 -2.51 -10.80 -12.27
CA ALA A 275 -3.08 -12.09 -12.67
C ALA A 275 -4.09 -12.59 -11.62
N GLY A 276 -3.75 -12.50 -10.32
CA GLY A 276 -4.61 -12.85 -9.20
C GLY A 276 -5.94 -12.12 -9.22
N SER A 277 -5.94 -10.83 -9.55
CA SER A 277 -7.17 -10.02 -9.62
C SER A 277 -8.16 -10.50 -10.69
N VAL A 278 -7.66 -11.05 -11.78
CA VAL A 278 -8.48 -11.61 -12.87
C VAL A 278 -9.03 -13.00 -12.51
N VAL A 279 -8.20 -13.84 -11.90
CA VAL A 279 -8.54 -15.25 -11.67
C VAL A 279 -9.24 -15.51 -10.33
N ALA A 280 -9.20 -14.58 -9.36
CA ALA A 280 -9.73 -14.80 -8.01
C ALA A 280 -11.21 -15.23 -8.00
N ALA A 281 -12.07 -14.48 -8.68
CA ALA A 281 -13.51 -14.79 -8.70
C ALA A 281 -13.84 -16.09 -9.46
N PRO A 282 -13.25 -16.40 -10.63
CA PRO A 282 -13.38 -17.72 -11.26
C PRO A 282 -12.90 -18.87 -10.38
N LEU A 283 -11.76 -18.72 -9.71
CA LEU A 283 -11.21 -19.75 -8.82
C LEU A 283 -12.13 -19.98 -7.61
N GLU A 284 -12.64 -18.91 -6.97
CA GLU A 284 -13.56 -19.02 -5.84
C GLU A 284 -14.84 -19.76 -6.23
N ARG A 285 -15.41 -19.47 -7.41
CA ARG A 285 -16.60 -20.15 -7.92
C ARG A 285 -16.34 -21.62 -8.21
N ARG A 286 -15.18 -21.98 -8.74
CA ARG A 286 -14.87 -23.35 -9.15
C ARG A 286 -14.45 -24.25 -7.99
N PHE A 287 -13.64 -23.75 -7.07
CA PHE A 287 -12.98 -24.54 -6.04
C PHE A 287 -13.46 -24.22 -4.62
N GLY A 288 -14.22 -23.14 -4.44
CA GLY A 288 -14.71 -22.70 -3.15
C GLY A 288 -13.65 -22.04 -2.27
N ALA A 289 -14.11 -21.18 -1.37
CA ALA A 289 -13.27 -20.40 -0.49
C ALA A 289 -12.36 -21.26 0.40
N SER A 290 -12.87 -22.37 0.93
CA SER A 290 -12.12 -23.23 1.87
C SER A 290 -10.87 -23.85 1.25
N LEU A 291 -10.97 -24.35 0.01
CA LEU A 291 -9.79 -24.92 -0.67
C LEU A 291 -8.77 -23.83 -1.00
N LEU A 292 -9.24 -22.67 -1.52
CA LEU A 292 -8.33 -21.56 -1.87
C LEU A 292 -7.57 -21.05 -0.67
N LEU A 293 -8.20 -20.94 0.51
CA LEU A 293 -7.51 -20.52 1.73
C LEU A 293 -6.49 -21.57 2.20
N ARG A 294 -6.79 -22.86 2.10
CA ARG A 294 -5.80 -23.91 2.45
C ARG A 294 -4.62 -23.92 1.50
N VAL A 295 -4.88 -23.88 0.20
CA VAL A 295 -3.83 -23.78 -0.83
C VAL A 295 -3.01 -22.50 -0.63
N GLY A 296 -3.68 -21.39 -0.30
CA GLY A 296 -3.01 -20.14 0.01
C GLY A 296 -2.01 -20.24 1.16
N LEU A 297 -2.37 -20.88 2.27
CA LEU A 297 -1.46 -21.11 3.40
C LEU A 297 -0.26 -22.00 3.00
N VAL A 298 -0.49 -22.98 2.13
CA VAL A 298 0.60 -23.81 1.60
C VAL A 298 1.53 -22.98 0.73
N ILE A 299 0.99 -22.16 -0.18
CA ILE A 299 1.82 -21.27 -1.02
C ILE A 299 2.62 -20.31 -0.15
N GLU A 300 2.02 -19.70 0.87
CA GLU A 300 2.69 -18.81 1.83
C GLU A 300 3.88 -19.52 2.49
N THR A 301 3.64 -20.70 3.06
CA THR A 301 4.68 -21.49 3.71
C THR A 301 5.78 -21.90 2.73
N CYS A 302 5.41 -22.39 1.54
CA CYS A 302 6.35 -22.76 0.51
C CYS A 302 7.16 -21.56 -0.01
N THR A 303 6.57 -20.38 -0.07
CA THR A 303 7.28 -19.14 -0.46
C THR A 303 8.47 -18.91 0.46
N HIS A 304 8.26 -18.91 1.78
CA HIS A 304 9.33 -18.71 2.76
C HIS A 304 10.38 -19.84 2.69
N LEU A 305 9.93 -21.08 2.53
CA LEU A 305 10.84 -22.23 2.41
C LEU A 305 11.71 -22.14 1.14
N VAL A 306 11.09 -21.79 0.00
CA VAL A 306 11.84 -21.64 -1.26
C VAL A 306 12.83 -20.49 -1.16
N PHE A 307 12.46 -19.34 -0.60
CA PHE A 307 13.41 -18.25 -0.36
C PHE A 307 14.55 -18.65 0.59
N ALA A 308 14.26 -19.44 1.61
CA ALA A 308 15.31 -19.92 2.52
C ALA A 308 16.31 -20.85 1.82
N LEU A 309 15.88 -21.63 0.84
CA LEU A 309 16.71 -22.66 0.20
C LEU A 309 17.34 -22.19 -1.13
N THR A 310 16.65 -21.37 -1.92
CA THR A 310 17.11 -21.01 -3.27
C THR A 310 18.28 -20.04 -3.25
N ARG A 311 19.12 -20.19 -4.29
CA ARG A 311 20.16 -19.23 -4.69
C ARG A 311 19.96 -18.80 -6.14
N THR A 312 18.88 -19.24 -6.76
CA THR A 312 18.61 -19.05 -8.18
C THR A 312 17.63 -17.90 -8.39
N PRO A 313 18.04 -16.80 -9.05
CA PRO A 313 17.17 -15.63 -9.24
C PRO A 313 15.83 -15.94 -9.90
N TRP A 314 15.80 -16.82 -10.91
CA TRP A 314 14.57 -17.17 -11.61
C TRP A 314 13.58 -17.95 -10.76
N VAL A 315 14.07 -18.80 -9.84
CA VAL A 315 13.23 -19.50 -8.87
C VAL A 315 12.64 -18.51 -7.89
N ALA A 316 13.42 -17.56 -7.39
CA ALA A 316 12.93 -16.50 -6.51
C ALA A 316 11.88 -15.63 -7.21
N ALA A 317 12.11 -15.22 -8.47
CA ALA A 317 11.18 -14.42 -9.26
C ALA A 317 9.85 -15.15 -9.50
N GLY A 318 9.89 -16.42 -9.91
CA GLY A 318 8.71 -17.27 -10.09
C GLY A 318 7.92 -17.48 -8.80
N THR A 319 8.63 -17.69 -7.67
CA THR A 319 8.03 -17.81 -6.35
C THR A 319 7.33 -16.52 -5.95
N TYR A 320 7.96 -15.37 -6.18
CA TYR A 320 7.40 -14.07 -5.81
C TYR A 320 6.21 -13.68 -6.69
N LEU A 321 6.22 -14.09 -7.97
CA LEU A 321 5.06 -13.98 -8.85
C LEU A 321 3.87 -14.80 -8.33
N LEU A 322 4.12 -16.07 -7.98
CA LEU A 322 3.08 -16.94 -7.41
C LEU A 322 2.56 -16.41 -6.08
N PHE A 323 3.44 -15.86 -5.25
CA PHE A 323 3.09 -15.18 -4.02
C PHE A 323 2.15 -14.00 -4.27
N GLY A 324 2.47 -13.10 -5.21
CA GLY A 324 1.62 -11.96 -5.57
C GLY A 324 0.23 -12.38 -6.03
N LEU A 325 0.14 -13.42 -6.86
CA LEU A 325 -1.14 -14.00 -7.29
C LEU A 325 -1.95 -14.50 -6.08
N HIS A 326 -1.31 -15.30 -5.21
CA HIS A 326 -1.93 -15.82 -4.01
C HIS A 326 -2.43 -14.72 -3.08
N ALA A 327 -1.62 -13.69 -2.82
CA ALA A 327 -1.95 -12.61 -1.91
C ALA A 327 -3.25 -11.88 -2.30
N ILE A 328 -3.43 -11.61 -3.60
CA ILE A 328 -4.68 -10.99 -4.10
C ILE A 328 -5.85 -11.95 -4.02
N VAL A 329 -5.68 -13.23 -4.39
CA VAL A 329 -6.74 -14.25 -4.25
C VAL A 329 -7.17 -14.37 -2.79
N TRP A 330 -6.23 -14.43 -1.85
CA TRP A 330 -6.50 -14.44 -0.40
C TRP A 330 -7.31 -13.22 0.03
N GLY A 331 -6.88 -12.02 -0.39
CA GLY A 331 -7.57 -10.77 -0.08
C GLY A 331 -9.03 -10.76 -0.55
N VAL A 332 -9.28 -11.15 -1.81
CA VAL A 332 -10.62 -11.20 -2.40
C VAL A 332 -11.50 -12.21 -1.67
N VAL A 333 -11.02 -13.43 -1.43
CA VAL A 333 -11.78 -14.50 -0.77
C VAL A 333 -12.12 -14.12 0.67
N THR A 334 -11.15 -13.61 1.44
CA THR A 334 -11.39 -13.22 2.84
C THR A 334 -12.32 -12.01 2.95
N LEU A 335 -12.25 -11.05 2.01
CA LEU A 335 -13.19 -9.93 1.94
C LEU A 335 -14.62 -10.44 1.63
N SER A 336 -14.76 -11.34 0.66
CA SER A 336 -16.05 -11.96 0.30
C SER A 336 -16.67 -12.69 1.50
N ILE A 337 -15.89 -13.43 2.28
CA ILE A 337 -16.37 -14.10 3.49
C ILE A 337 -16.86 -13.07 4.51
N ARG A 338 -16.09 -12.01 4.78
CA ARG A 338 -16.50 -10.94 5.70
C ARG A 338 -17.80 -10.28 5.29
N GLN A 339 -17.94 -9.94 4.01
CA GLN A 339 -19.17 -9.33 3.48
C GLN A 339 -20.39 -10.22 3.59
N ARG A 340 -20.22 -11.54 3.52
CA ARG A 340 -21.33 -12.51 3.63
C ARG A 340 -21.74 -12.80 5.08
N VAL A 341 -20.79 -12.77 6.01
CA VAL A 341 -20.98 -13.24 7.39
C VAL A 341 -21.25 -12.09 8.35
N VAL A 342 -20.63 -10.91 8.14
CA VAL A 342 -20.74 -9.77 9.04
C VAL A 342 -22.03 -9.00 8.75
N PRO A 343 -22.89 -8.73 9.77
CA PRO A 343 -24.06 -7.87 9.59
C PRO A 343 -23.65 -6.49 9.05
N ALA A 344 -24.44 -5.94 8.10
CA ALA A 344 -24.10 -4.70 7.41
C ALA A 344 -23.76 -3.52 8.36
N ARG A 345 -24.45 -3.44 9.52
CA ARG A 345 -24.21 -2.41 10.57
C ARG A 345 -22.83 -2.51 11.24
N LEU A 346 -22.21 -3.68 11.22
CA LEU A 346 -20.92 -3.96 11.88
C LEU A 346 -19.76 -4.11 10.88
N LEU A 347 -20.06 -4.20 9.59
CA LEU A 347 -19.06 -4.51 8.56
C LEU A 347 -17.90 -3.53 8.56
N GLY A 348 -18.15 -2.23 8.67
CA GLY A 348 -17.11 -1.21 8.76
C GLY A 348 -16.22 -1.39 10.00
N ARG A 349 -16.82 -1.62 11.18
CA ARG A 349 -16.10 -1.82 12.44
C ARG A 349 -15.23 -3.08 12.42
N VAL A 350 -15.79 -4.18 11.94
CA VAL A 350 -15.07 -5.46 11.81
C VAL A 350 -13.94 -5.36 10.79
N ASN A 351 -14.15 -4.68 9.66
CA ASN A 351 -13.10 -4.44 8.68
C ASN A 351 -11.96 -3.58 9.24
N SER A 352 -12.26 -2.52 9.99
CA SER A 352 -11.23 -1.70 10.64
C SER A 352 -10.39 -2.50 11.63
N VAL A 353 -11.02 -3.36 12.43
CA VAL A 353 -10.29 -4.25 13.35
C VAL A 353 -9.46 -5.28 12.59
N TYR A 354 -10.01 -5.89 11.54
CA TYR A 354 -9.28 -6.84 10.70
C TYR A 354 -8.04 -6.20 10.04
N TYR A 355 -8.19 -4.95 9.57
CA TYR A 355 -7.09 -4.17 9.02
C TYR A 355 -6.03 -3.82 10.08
N LEU A 356 -6.45 -3.53 11.31
CA LEU A 356 -5.52 -3.30 12.43
C LEU A 356 -4.66 -4.54 12.72
N PHE A 357 -5.23 -5.76 12.65
CA PHE A 357 -4.45 -7.00 12.73
C PHE A 357 -3.45 -7.15 11.58
N SER A 358 -3.84 -6.75 10.37
CA SER A 358 -2.96 -6.75 9.20
C SER A 358 -1.76 -5.82 9.39
N ILE A 359 -2.01 -4.56 9.77
CA ILE A 359 -0.94 -3.57 10.01
C ILE A 359 -0.11 -3.94 11.23
N GLY A 360 -0.73 -4.42 12.31
CA GLY A 360 -0.02 -4.84 13.51
C GLY A 360 0.97 -5.96 13.22
N GLY A 361 0.58 -6.96 12.43
CA GLY A 361 1.50 -8.00 11.96
C GLY A 361 2.64 -7.43 11.13
N ALA A 362 2.32 -6.54 10.18
CA ALA A 362 3.29 -5.90 9.32
C ALA A 362 4.33 -5.05 10.08
N ALA A 363 3.88 -4.31 11.09
CA ALA A 363 4.77 -3.44 11.88
C ALA A 363 5.69 -4.21 12.84
N LEU A 364 5.31 -5.44 13.24
CA LEU A 364 6.10 -6.29 14.12
C LEU A 364 7.10 -7.18 13.35
N GLY A 365 6.89 -7.40 12.06
CA GLY A 365 7.79 -8.14 11.16
C GLY A 365 8.88 -7.26 10.60
#